data_09c4d6ea8716416ed824e5c37be37a2e
#
_entry.id   09c4d6ea8716416ed824e5c37be37a2e
#
_cell.length_a   1.000
_cell.length_b   1.000
_cell.length_c   1.000
_cell.angle_alpha   90.00
_cell.angle_beta   90.00
_cell.angle_gamma   90.00
#
_symmetry.space_group_name_H-M   'P 1'
#
loop_
_entity.id
_entity.type
_entity.pdbx_description
1 polymer ?
#
loop_
_entity_poly.entity_id
_entity_poly.type
_entity_poly.pdbx_seq_one_letter_code
_entity_poly.pdbx_strand_id
1 'polypeptide(L)'
;ERGLAMNKGRKTTQEERAEIVAFCIENNKNYTLTVEKYNISYQQIYSWVRKYEINGVEGLIDHRGKSKKQEDLTEADRLRMENKILQAKLKDQEMEIKLLKKLRELRGGGH
;
A
#
# COMPACT_ATOMS: atom_id res chain seq x y z
N GLU A 1 -16.86 6.16 -21.29
CA GLU A 1 -16.81 6.09 -20.90
C GLU A 1 -16.75 6.00 -20.20
N ARG A 2 -16.76 5.98 -20.05
CA ARG A 2 -16.69 5.83 -19.42
C ARG A 2 -16.36 5.60 -18.53
N GLY A 3 -16.31 5.35 -18.41
CA GLY A 3 -16.03 4.90 -17.54
C GLY A 3 -15.35 5.30 -16.71
N LEU A 4 -15.33 5.60 -16.59
CA LEU A 4 -14.75 6.15 -15.97
C LEU A 4 -14.84 6.13 -14.75
N ALA A 5 -15.20 6.38 -14.58
CA ALA A 5 -15.29 6.60 -13.34
C ALA A 5 -15.29 5.43 -12.60
N MET A 6 -15.52 4.44 -12.95
CA MET A 6 -15.56 3.46 -12.28
C MET A 6 -14.55 2.60 -12.50
N ASN A 7 -13.53 2.62 -11.91
CA ASN A 7 -12.51 1.68 -12.04
C ASN A 7 -13.06 0.41 -11.45
N LYS A 8 -13.04 -0.63 -12.22
CA LYS A 8 -13.53 -1.79 -11.73
C LYS A 8 -12.39 -2.48 -11.21
N GLY A 9 -12.43 -3.34 -10.34
CA GLY A 9 -11.33 -4.07 -9.81
C GLY A 9 -10.64 -4.83 -10.90
N ARG A 10 -9.37 -5.00 -10.84
CA ARG A 10 -8.66 -5.76 -11.84
C ARG A 10 -7.80 -6.79 -11.16
N LYS A 11 -7.36 -7.80 -11.91
CA LYS A 11 -6.54 -8.81 -11.35
C LYS A 11 -5.17 -8.35 -11.14
N THR A 12 -4.57 -8.71 -10.04
CA THR A 12 -3.22 -8.29 -9.73
C THR A 12 -2.47 -9.47 -9.14
N THR A 13 -1.18 -9.43 -9.25
CA THR A 13 -0.36 -10.45 -8.61
C THR A 13 -0.13 -10.04 -7.19
N GLN A 14 0.34 -10.92 -6.38
CA GLN A 14 0.58 -10.62 -4.98
C GLN A 14 1.66 -9.56 -4.84
N GLU A 15 2.68 -9.64 -5.66
CA GLU A 15 3.73 -8.65 -5.59
C GLU A 15 3.22 -7.29 -6.00
N GLU A 16 2.35 -7.26 -6.97
CA GLU A 16 1.78 -6.00 -7.42
C GLU A 16 0.94 -5.40 -6.30
N ARG A 17 0.19 -6.22 -5.58
CA ARG A 17 -0.61 -5.73 -4.48
C ARG A 17 0.27 -5.11 -3.41
N ALA A 18 1.40 -5.75 -3.13
CA ALA A 18 2.32 -5.22 -2.14
C ALA A 18 2.85 -3.87 -2.59
N GLU A 19 3.14 -3.75 -3.86
CA GLU A 19 3.64 -2.51 -4.40
C GLU A 19 2.58 -1.40 -4.29
N ILE A 20 1.34 -1.74 -4.61
CA ILE A 20 0.27 -0.77 -4.55
C ILE A 20 -0.02 -0.34 -3.12
N VAL A 21 -0.01 -1.31 -2.20
CA VAL A 21 -0.24 -0.99 -0.81
C VAL A 21 0.91 -0.12 -0.30
N ALA A 22 2.14 -0.43 -0.71
CA ALA A 22 3.28 0.35 -0.30
C ALA A 22 3.15 1.80 -0.79
N PHE A 23 2.72 1.97 -2.03
CA PHE A 23 2.56 3.32 -2.57
C PHE A 23 1.50 4.08 -1.76
N CYS A 24 0.41 3.42 -1.43
CA CYS A 24 -0.65 4.04 -0.68
C CYS A 24 -0.17 4.47 0.69
N ILE A 25 0.55 3.61 1.36
CA ILE A 25 1.05 3.91 2.69
C ILE A 25 2.09 5.01 2.65
N GLU A 26 2.94 4.99 1.63
CA GLU A 26 3.96 5.98 1.49
C GLU A 26 3.35 7.37 1.30
N ASN A 27 2.16 7.44 0.76
CA ASN A 27 1.48 8.69 0.56
C ASN A 27 0.40 8.93 1.60
N ASN A 28 0.65 8.43 2.79
CA ASN A 28 -0.20 8.65 3.92
C ASN A 28 -1.61 8.13 3.69
N LYS A 29 -1.71 6.95 3.13
CA LYS A 29 -2.98 6.31 2.85
C LYS A 29 -3.88 7.14 1.95
N ASN A 30 -3.31 7.71 0.92
CA ASN A 30 -4.10 8.50 -0.02
C ASN A 30 -4.72 7.52 -1.01
N TYR A 31 -5.90 7.04 -0.69
CA TYR A 31 -6.55 6.04 -1.52
C TYR A 31 -6.90 6.56 -2.91
N THR A 32 -7.33 7.79 -2.99
CA THR A 32 -7.70 8.37 -4.27
C THR A 32 -6.52 8.42 -5.23
N LEU A 33 -5.40 8.85 -4.72
CA LEU A 33 -4.21 8.94 -5.54
C LEU A 33 -3.79 7.55 -6.02
N THR A 34 -3.90 6.56 -5.13
CA THR A 34 -3.50 5.22 -5.47
C THR A 34 -4.43 4.63 -6.54
N VAL A 35 -5.71 4.90 -6.41
CA VAL A 35 -6.68 4.43 -7.37
C VAL A 35 -6.34 4.98 -8.74
N GLU A 36 -5.99 6.25 -8.81
CA GLU A 36 -5.68 6.85 -10.07
C GLU A 36 -4.38 6.32 -10.68
N LYS A 37 -3.40 6.15 -9.84
CA LYS A 37 -2.12 5.70 -10.36
C LYS A 37 -2.15 4.27 -10.88
N TYR A 38 -2.81 3.39 -10.17
CA TYR A 38 -2.79 1.99 -10.54
C TYR A 38 -4.06 1.50 -11.23
N ASN A 39 -5.00 2.38 -11.41
CA ASN A 39 -6.23 2.04 -12.10
C ASN A 39 -6.94 0.86 -11.45
N ILE A 40 -7.14 0.93 -10.18
CA ILE A 40 -7.85 -0.11 -9.45
C ILE A 40 -9.04 0.54 -8.77
N SER A 41 -9.91 -0.23 -8.16
CA SER A 41 -11.07 0.35 -7.53
C SER A 41 -10.71 0.80 -6.13
N TYR A 42 -11.47 1.73 -5.61
CA TYR A 42 -11.23 2.25 -4.28
C TYR A 42 -11.44 1.12 -3.28
N GLN A 43 -12.45 0.32 -3.50
CA GLN A 43 -12.73 -0.75 -2.63
C GLN A 43 -11.61 -1.77 -2.58
N GLN A 44 -10.98 -1.99 -3.68
CA GLN A 44 -9.87 -2.89 -3.77
C GLN A 44 -8.71 -2.44 -2.91
N ILE A 45 -8.30 -1.18 -3.04
CA ILE A 45 -7.15 -0.72 -2.27
C ILE A 45 -7.49 -0.60 -0.79
N TYR A 46 -8.71 -0.18 -0.49
CA TYR A 46 -9.11 -0.06 0.90
C TYR A 46 -9.06 -1.44 1.56
N SER A 47 -9.56 -2.44 0.88
CA SER A 47 -9.58 -3.78 1.40
C SER A 47 -8.17 -4.33 1.59
N TRP A 48 -7.29 -4.10 0.62
CA TRP A 48 -5.93 -4.59 0.71
C TRP A 48 -5.19 -3.94 1.88
N VAL A 49 -5.34 -2.65 2.06
CA VAL A 49 -4.66 -1.98 3.15
C VAL A 49 -5.16 -2.51 4.49
N ARG A 50 -6.47 -2.71 4.60
CA ARG A 50 -7.00 -3.26 5.82
C ARG A 50 -6.51 -4.67 6.08
N LYS A 51 -6.47 -5.49 5.07
CA LYS A 51 -6.02 -6.85 5.22
C LYS A 51 -4.56 -6.87 5.62
N TYR A 52 -3.78 -5.96 5.06
CA TYR A 52 -2.38 -5.90 5.43
C TYR A 52 -2.25 -5.45 6.88
N GLU A 53 -3.05 -4.52 7.31
CA GLU A 53 -2.96 -4.03 8.68
C GLU A 53 -3.33 -5.10 9.69
N ILE A 54 -4.23 -5.96 9.32
CA ILE A 54 -4.64 -7.01 10.21
C ILE A 54 -3.74 -8.24 10.16
N ASN A 55 -3.39 -8.66 9.00
CA ASN A 55 -2.64 -9.89 8.81
C ASN A 55 -1.25 -9.77 8.23
N GLY A 56 -0.80 -8.59 7.98
CA GLY A 56 0.51 -8.43 7.39
C GLY A 56 0.48 -8.85 5.93
N VAL A 57 1.58 -9.24 5.43
CA VAL A 57 1.70 -9.62 4.03
C VAL A 57 0.80 -10.78 3.69
N GLU A 58 0.52 -11.63 4.67
CA GLU A 58 -0.35 -12.76 4.41
C GLU A 58 -1.73 -12.30 3.94
N GLY A 59 -2.15 -11.14 4.39
CA GLY A 59 -3.44 -10.63 3.98
C GLY A 59 -3.51 -10.26 2.51
N LEU A 60 -2.37 -10.12 1.87
CA LEU A 60 -2.34 -9.79 0.47
C LEU A 60 -2.21 -11.01 -0.43
N ILE A 61 -2.01 -12.16 0.15
CA ILE A 61 -1.86 -13.37 -0.62
C ILE A 61 -3.22 -14.01 -0.81
N ASP A 62 -3.53 -14.33 -2.05
CA ASP A 62 -4.82 -14.88 -2.34
C ASP A 62 -4.76 -16.38 -2.24
N HIS A 63 -5.34 -16.92 -1.23
CA HIS A 63 -5.31 -18.34 -1.05
C HIS A 63 -6.49 -19.06 -1.64
N ARG A 64 -7.44 -18.37 -2.19
CA ARG A 64 -8.54 -19.00 -2.63
C ARG A 64 -8.36 -19.86 -3.73
N GLY A 65 -7.85 -19.88 -4.47
CA GLY A 65 -7.77 -20.70 -5.53
C GLY A 65 -7.03 -21.81 -5.25
N LYS A 66 -6.46 -21.96 -4.34
CA LYS A 66 -5.67 -22.86 -4.09
C LYS A 66 -5.25 -23.72 -5.02
N SER A 67 -5.07 -23.54 -5.96
CA SER A 67 -4.71 -24.39 -6.83
C SER A 67 -3.43 -24.62 -6.59
N LYS A 68 -2.95 -25.63 -6.71
CA LYS A 68 -1.76 -25.83 -6.44
C LYS A 68 -0.79 -25.15 -7.05
N LYS A 69 -0.84 -24.81 -8.04
CA LYS A 69 0.19 -24.21 -8.64
C LYS A 69 0.53 -23.02 -8.08
N GLN A 70 -0.05 -22.51 -7.43
CA GLN A 70 0.24 -21.32 -7.10
C GLN A 70 1.04 -21.21 -6.12
N GLU A 71 1.45 -21.58 -5.67
CA GLU A 71 2.14 -21.48 -4.85
C GLU A 71 2.97 -21.03 -4.56
N ASP A 72 3.33 -20.79 -4.60
CA ASP A 72 4.27 -20.64 -4.31
C ASP A 72 4.95 -19.50 -4.01
N LEU A 73 4.62 -18.67 -3.18
CA LEU A 73 5.40 -17.61 -2.75
C LEU A 73 6.43 -18.18 -1.88
N THR A 74 7.64 -17.97 -2.17
CA THR A 74 8.71 -18.43 -1.34
C THR A 74 8.85 -17.47 -0.17
N GLU A 75 9.62 -17.85 0.78
CA GLU A 75 9.89 -17.01 1.91
C GLU A 75 10.56 -15.73 1.45
N ALA A 76 11.46 -15.85 0.49
CA ALA A 76 12.13 -14.67 -0.03
C ALA A 76 11.14 -13.70 -0.65
N ASP A 77 10.14 -14.22 -1.34
CA ASP A 77 9.12 -13.38 -1.94
C ASP A 77 8.33 -12.66 -0.86
N ARG A 78 7.99 -13.35 0.21
CA ARG A 78 7.24 -12.74 1.28
C ARG A 78 8.06 -11.65 1.93
N LEU A 79 9.32 -11.91 2.17
CA LEU A 79 10.19 -10.92 2.78
C LEU A 79 10.35 -9.71 1.88
N ARG A 80 10.38 -9.93 0.58
CA ARG A 80 10.51 -8.82 -0.34
C ARG A 80 9.28 -7.93 -0.29
N MET A 81 8.11 -8.54 -0.21
CA MET A 81 6.88 -7.79 -0.14
C MET A 81 6.81 -7.02 1.16
N GLU A 82 7.17 -7.67 2.25
CA GLU A 82 7.12 -7.07 3.55
C GLU A 82 8.09 -5.89 3.61
N ASN A 83 9.28 -6.07 3.08
CA ASN A 83 10.26 -5.04 3.05
C ASN A 83 9.79 -3.83 2.29
N LYS A 84 9.17 -4.03 1.17
CA LYS A 84 8.68 -2.94 0.37
C LYS A 84 7.70 -2.09 1.15
N ILE A 85 6.79 -2.74 1.86
CA ILE A 85 5.79 -2.01 2.62
C ILE A 85 6.40 -1.35 3.84
N LEU A 86 7.33 -2.03 4.49
CA LEU A 86 7.97 -1.44 5.65
C LEU A 86 8.79 -0.21 5.27
N GLN A 87 9.43 -0.25 4.12
CA GLN A 87 10.17 0.90 3.67
C GLN A 87 9.24 2.07 3.37
N ALA A 88 8.07 1.78 2.85
CA ALA A 88 7.09 2.81 2.58
C ALA A 88 6.61 3.44 3.89
N LYS A 89 6.39 2.62 4.90
CA LYS A 89 5.98 3.12 6.18
C LYS A 89 7.04 4.00 6.79
N LEU A 90 8.27 3.59 6.66
CA LEU A 90 9.37 4.34 7.20
C LEU A 90 9.47 5.69 6.52
N LYS A 91 9.33 5.72 5.21
CA LYS A 91 9.39 6.95 4.48
C LYS A 91 8.27 7.88 4.90
N ASP A 92 7.09 7.37 5.10
CA ASP A 92 5.95 8.17 5.51
C ASP A 92 6.20 8.74 6.89
N GLN A 93 6.76 7.96 7.79
CA GLN A 93 7.04 8.42 9.12
C GLN A 93 8.14 9.47 9.13
N GLU A 94 9.13 9.29 8.31
CA GLU A 94 10.20 10.26 8.21
C GLU A 94 9.69 11.60 7.71
N MET A 95 8.78 11.54 6.76
CA MET A 95 8.21 12.73 6.23
C MET A 95 7.41 13.43 7.29
N GLU A 96 6.66 12.69 8.06
CA GLU A 96 5.86 13.22 9.11
C GLU A 96 6.73 13.88 10.17
N ILE A 97 7.80 13.25 10.54
CA ILE A 97 8.71 13.80 11.52
C ILE A 97 9.33 15.08 11.02
N LYS A 98 9.73 15.11 9.75
CA LYS A 98 10.30 16.28 9.18
C LYS A 98 9.31 17.41 9.19
N LEU A 99 8.07 17.13 8.86
CA LEU A 99 7.05 18.13 8.84
C LEU A 99 6.80 18.69 10.23
N LEU A 100 6.72 17.83 11.21
CA LEU A 100 6.50 18.27 12.57
C LEU A 100 7.65 19.13 13.06
N LYS A 101 8.84 18.76 12.70
CA LYS A 101 9.98 19.52 13.10
C LYS A 101 9.93 20.90 12.48
N LYS A 102 9.56 20.97 11.22
CA LYS A 102 9.49 22.23 10.55
C LYS A 102 8.43 23.10 11.18
N LEU A 103 7.29 22.53 11.52
CA LEU A 103 6.24 23.29 12.15
C LEU A 103 6.70 23.82 13.50
N ARG A 104 7.43 23.04 14.22
CA ARG A 104 7.89 23.48 15.49
C ARG A 104 8.86 24.62 15.33
N GLU A 105 9.72 24.53 14.34
CA GLU A 105 10.64 25.60 14.09
C GLU A 105 9.93 26.88 13.73
N LEU A 106 8.92 26.76 12.90
CA LEU A 106 8.19 27.93 12.49
C LEU A 106 7.45 28.54 13.65
N ARG A 107 6.96 27.75 14.55
CA ARG A 107 6.24 28.30 15.56
C ARG A 107 7.10 28.82 16.57
N GLY A 108 8.06 28.14 16.98
CA GLY A 108 8.81 28.66 17.95
C GLY A 108 9.81 29.47 17.56
N GLY A 109 10.15 29.40 16.40
CA GLY A 109 11.24 30.05 16.05
C GLY A 109 11.33 31.34 16.20
N GLY A 110 10.43 31.83 16.23
CA GLY A 110 10.62 33.10 16.33
C GLY A 110 11.33 33.44 17.43
N HIS A 111 11.54 32.91 18.24
CA HIS A 111 12.13 33.43 19.26
C HIS A 111 13.08 33.06 19.58
#